data_2612bf88fb7282692330ebba94ab5e70
#
_entry.id   2612bf88fb7282692330ebba94ab5e70
#
_cell.length_a   1.000
_cell.length_b   1.000
_cell.length_c   1.000
_cell.angle_alpha   90.00
_cell.angle_beta   90.00
_cell.angle_gamma   90.00
#
_symmetry.space_group_name_H-M   'P 1'
#
loop_
_entity.id
_entity.type
_entity.pdbx_description
1 polymer ?
#
loop_
_entity_poly.entity_id
_entity_poly.type
_entity_poly.pdbx_seq_one_letter_code
_entity_poly.pdbx_strand_id
1 'polypeptide(L)'
;MPENSPPFSTAVKLKYVKFGYRHVVDHILSYFLILITATAAVQLLRLDLVQALFSSISIIIIIIISTAYFISKPRSTYLVDYSCYNPSKALRSPFSFFMENSEMIRKNKRKSLEFQIRILERSGLSEETCLAPGFHYIPPKLTMEDAKIEAELVIFSTIDSLIEKTDLKPSDIDILIVNCSVFSPAPSLVAMVINKYKLRSDIRSYNLTGMGCSAGLISVDLARILLQNHPNSNAIVISTEIITPNYYEGNEREMLLPNCLFRLGAAAIFLSNKRRERRRAKYKLVKIVRTHKASDEKSYKCIHQEEDPEGNLGIKLSKDLSVIGGEALKSNIMTIGPSVLPASEQLLFLFSLICRKLFNRKWNPYIPDFTKAFEHFCIHAGGRAVINEMQKNLRLSAEHIEPSRMTLHRFGNTSSSSLWYELSYIESKGRMKKGDMVWQIALGSGFKCNSAVWKCNRSIETPVDGGPWEDCIDRYPVHIPEVVKL
;
A
#
# COMPACT_ATOMS: atom_id res chain seq x y z
N MET A 1 38.28 21.15 8.46
CA MET A 1 38.42 19.82 9.05
C MET A 1 37.22 18.98 8.59
N PRO A 2 37.40 17.88 7.84
CA PRO A 2 36.28 17.05 7.42
C PRO A 2 35.89 16.09 8.54
N GLU A 3 34.63 16.11 8.92
CA GLU A 3 34.01 15.18 9.88
C GLU A 3 34.15 13.72 9.42
N ASN A 4 34.64 12.90 10.31
CA ASN A 4 34.75 11.46 10.14
C ASN A 4 33.36 10.81 10.06
N SER A 5 32.89 10.50 8.86
CA SER A 5 31.81 9.54 8.68
C SER A 5 32.29 8.14 9.09
N PRO A 6 31.53 7.36 9.87
CA PRO A 6 31.95 6.02 10.28
C PRO A 6 32.10 5.11 9.05
N PRO A 7 33.10 4.22 9.05
CA PRO A 7 33.44 3.43 7.87
C PRO A 7 32.29 2.50 7.45
N PHE A 8 31.97 2.52 6.18
CA PHE A 8 30.92 1.75 5.47
C PHE A 8 30.85 0.24 5.87
N SER A 9 31.92 -0.32 6.38
CA SER A 9 32.03 -1.74 6.76
C SER A 9 31.19 -2.15 7.98
N THR A 10 30.91 -1.24 8.92
CA THR A 10 30.15 -1.54 10.14
C THR A 10 28.64 -1.61 9.90
N ALA A 11 28.10 -0.76 9.05
CA ALA A 11 26.67 -0.77 8.69
C ALA A 11 26.27 -2.03 7.92
N VAL A 12 27.16 -2.54 7.06
CA VAL A 12 26.94 -3.77 6.30
C VAL A 12 26.91 -5.00 7.24
N LYS A 13 27.79 -5.07 8.24
CA LYS A 13 27.83 -6.18 9.20
C LYS A 13 26.56 -6.26 10.05
N LEU A 14 26.04 -5.13 10.51
CA LEU A 14 24.80 -5.09 11.32
C LEU A 14 23.56 -5.55 10.49
N LYS A 15 23.50 -5.20 9.23
CA LYS A 15 22.44 -5.65 8.31
C LYS A 15 22.45 -7.16 8.14
N TYR A 16 23.61 -7.79 7.98
CA TYR A 16 23.70 -9.26 7.86
C TYR A 16 23.34 -9.97 9.17
N VAL A 17 23.71 -9.42 10.33
CA VAL A 17 23.30 -9.95 11.63
C VAL A 17 21.79 -9.87 11.80
N LYS A 18 21.17 -8.73 11.46
CA LYS A 18 19.71 -8.54 11.47
C LYS A 18 19.01 -9.51 10.50
N PHE A 19 19.57 -9.72 9.31
CA PHE A 19 19.08 -10.67 8.32
C PHE A 19 19.16 -12.11 8.83
N GLY A 20 20.30 -12.52 9.40
CA GLY A 20 20.49 -13.85 9.98
C GLY A 20 19.54 -14.12 11.14
N TYR A 21 19.37 -13.15 12.05
CA TYR A 21 18.43 -13.24 13.16
C TYR A 21 16.98 -13.46 12.67
N ARG A 22 16.52 -12.65 11.73
CA ARG A 22 15.18 -12.83 11.15
C ARG A 22 15.02 -14.19 10.47
N HIS A 23 16.04 -14.64 9.73
CA HIS A 23 16.01 -15.95 9.07
C HIS A 23 15.90 -17.08 10.11
N VAL A 24 16.65 -17.02 11.22
CA VAL A 24 16.57 -18.00 12.30
C VAL A 24 15.19 -17.99 12.96
N VAL A 25 14.65 -16.80 13.29
CA VAL A 25 13.32 -16.67 13.92
C VAL A 25 12.23 -17.21 13.00
N ASP A 26 12.28 -16.89 11.70
CA ASP A 26 11.28 -17.36 10.70
C ASP A 26 11.33 -18.88 10.50
N HIS A 27 12.43 -19.54 10.82
CA HIS A 27 12.69 -20.95 10.53
C HIS A 27 13.04 -21.79 11.76
N ILE A 28 12.94 -21.20 12.96
CA ILE A 28 13.36 -21.84 14.22
C ILE A 28 12.72 -23.21 14.44
N LEU A 29 11.41 -23.32 14.17
CA LEU A 29 10.69 -24.57 14.30
C LEU A 29 11.15 -25.61 13.28
N SER A 30 11.46 -25.18 12.05
CA SER A 30 12.01 -26.08 11.01
C SER A 30 13.40 -26.60 11.37
N TYR A 31 14.26 -25.76 11.91
CA TYR A 31 15.59 -26.20 12.40
C TYR A 31 15.50 -27.13 13.60
N PHE A 32 14.57 -26.85 14.53
CA PHE A 32 14.33 -27.71 15.68
C PHE A 32 13.84 -29.10 15.27
N LEU A 33 12.90 -29.16 14.30
CA LEU A 33 12.42 -30.44 13.77
C LEU A 33 13.52 -31.23 13.04
N ILE A 34 14.40 -30.57 12.28
CA ILE A 34 15.53 -31.22 11.61
C ILE A 34 16.50 -31.80 12.66
N LEU A 35 16.79 -31.04 13.73
CA LEU A 35 17.69 -31.48 14.80
C LEU A 35 17.12 -32.70 15.53
N ILE A 36 15.81 -32.69 15.87
CA ILE A 36 15.14 -33.80 16.52
C ILE A 36 15.15 -35.06 15.63
N THR A 37 14.85 -34.91 14.33
CA THR A 37 14.84 -36.04 13.40
C THR A 37 16.23 -36.64 13.22
N ALA A 38 17.27 -35.82 13.16
CA ALA A 38 18.68 -36.26 13.06
C ALA A 38 19.13 -37.00 14.32
N THR A 39 18.82 -36.48 15.52
CA THR A 39 19.16 -37.14 16.80
C THR A 39 18.41 -38.43 16.97
N ALA A 40 17.13 -38.52 16.62
CA ALA A 40 16.34 -39.72 16.66
C ALA A 40 16.88 -40.82 15.70
N ALA A 41 17.33 -40.44 14.51
CA ALA A 41 17.95 -41.36 13.55
C ALA A 41 19.27 -41.97 14.06
N VAL A 42 20.11 -41.15 14.73
CA VAL A 42 21.36 -41.59 15.32
C VAL A 42 21.12 -42.56 16.49
N GLN A 43 20.09 -42.33 17.30
CA GLN A 43 19.75 -43.20 18.44
C GLN A 43 19.22 -44.58 17.96
N LEU A 44 18.46 -44.64 16.88
CA LEU A 44 17.94 -45.89 16.30
C LEU A 44 19.04 -46.87 15.94
N LEU A 45 20.22 -46.43 15.55
CA LEU A 45 21.34 -47.29 15.16
C LEU A 45 22.02 -48.00 16.34
N ARG A 46 21.61 -47.75 17.61
CA ARG A 46 22.26 -48.23 18.84
C ARG A 46 21.36 -49.03 19.79
N LEU A 47 20.15 -49.45 19.41
CA LEU A 47 19.10 -49.89 20.35
C LEU A 47 18.72 -51.36 20.25
N ASP A 48 18.36 -51.98 21.41
CA ASP A 48 17.70 -53.31 21.51
C ASP A 48 16.26 -53.30 20.93
N LEU A 49 15.74 -54.45 20.58
CA LEU A 49 14.51 -54.62 19.75
C LEU A 49 13.29 -53.83 20.30
N VAL A 50 13.09 -53.79 21.62
CA VAL A 50 11.95 -53.11 22.25
C VAL A 50 12.14 -51.59 22.20
N GLN A 51 13.34 -51.13 22.46
CA GLN A 51 13.69 -49.69 22.36
C GLN A 51 13.65 -49.23 20.92
N ALA A 52 14.03 -50.09 19.95
CA ALA A 52 13.92 -49.81 18.53
C ALA A 52 12.46 -49.62 18.07
N LEU A 53 11.51 -50.41 18.63
CA LEU A 53 10.08 -50.22 18.36
C LEU A 53 9.53 -48.88 18.87
N PHE A 54 9.80 -48.53 20.12
CA PHE A 54 9.37 -47.21 20.68
C PHE A 54 10.00 -46.04 19.93
N SER A 55 11.27 -46.17 19.56
CA SER A 55 11.96 -45.13 18.80
C SER A 55 11.40 -44.99 17.37
N SER A 56 11.04 -46.10 16.72
CA SER A 56 10.39 -46.10 15.41
C SER A 56 9.03 -45.41 15.42
N ILE A 57 8.21 -45.70 16.45
CA ILE A 57 6.91 -45.01 16.64
C ILE A 57 7.12 -43.52 16.85
N SER A 58 8.09 -43.13 17.68
CA SER A 58 8.39 -41.71 17.92
C SER A 58 8.83 -40.98 16.62
N ILE A 59 9.65 -41.60 15.80
CA ILE A 59 10.08 -41.06 14.50
C ILE A 59 8.90 -40.93 13.55
N ILE A 60 8.02 -41.94 13.47
CA ILE A 60 6.82 -41.86 12.64
C ILE A 60 5.95 -40.67 13.07
N ILE A 61 5.74 -40.48 14.38
CA ILE A 61 4.97 -39.34 14.91
C ILE A 61 5.66 -38.01 14.54
N ILE A 62 6.99 -37.90 14.66
CA ILE A 62 7.74 -36.68 14.28
C ILE A 62 7.62 -36.43 12.77
N ILE A 63 7.70 -37.48 11.94
CA ILE A 63 7.52 -37.34 10.50
C ILE A 63 6.11 -36.85 10.17
N ILE A 64 5.07 -37.44 10.81
CA ILE A 64 3.68 -37.00 10.62
C ILE A 64 3.49 -35.55 11.03
N ILE A 65 3.98 -35.15 12.22
CA ILE A 65 3.89 -33.78 12.70
C ILE A 65 4.66 -32.83 11.78
N SER A 66 5.87 -33.20 11.37
CA SER A 66 6.69 -32.41 10.43
C SER A 66 6.00 -32.24 9.08
N THR A 67 5.47 -33.34 8.55
CA THR A 67 4.76 -33.32 7.27
C THR A 67 3.49 -32.48 7.36
N ALA A 68 2.69 -32.64 8.42
CA ALA A 68 1.53 -31.82 8.69
C ALA A 68 1.90 -30.32 8.80
N TYR A 69 3.00 -30.00 9.51
CA TYR A 69 3.51 -28.64 9.62
C TYR A 69 3.92 -28.05 8.26
N PHE A 70 4.68 -28.81 7.44
CA PHE A 70 5.10 -28.33 6.13
C PHE A 70 3.93 -28.18 5.14
N ILE A 71 2.93 -29.07 5.22
CA ILE A 71 1.71 -28.99 4.41
C ILE A 71 0.84 -27.81 4.86
N SER A 72 0.71 -27.58 6.17
CA SER A 72 -0.11 -26.50 6.73
C SER A 72 0.56 -25.12 6.63
N LYS A 73 1.87 -25.06 6.35
CA LYS A 73 2.60 -23.80 6.22
C LYS A 73 2.00 -22.95 5.11
N PRO A 74 1.55 -21.71 5.40
CA PRO A 74 0.97 -20.82 4.40
C PRO A 74 1.89 -20.62 3.20
N ARG A 75 1.35 -20.72 2.00
CA ARG A 75 2.09 -20.47 0.77
C ARG A 75 2.53 -19.01 0.72
N SER A 76 3.79 -18.78 0.35
CA SER A 76 4.31 -17.44 0.21
C SER A 76 3.68 -16.74 -1.00
N THR A 77 3.21 -15.51 -0.80
CA THR A 77 2.77 -14.63 -1.87
C THR A 77 3.93 -13.72 -2.26
N TYR A 78 4.25 -13.70 -3.53
CA TYR A 78 5.32 -12.90 -4.10
C TYR A 78 4.73 -11.79 -4.95
N LEU A 79 5.21 -10.57 -4.77
CA LEU A 79 5.05 -9.47 -5.70
C LEU A 79 6.13 -9.61 -6.77
N VAL A 80 5.72 -10.03 -7.96
CA VAL A 80 6.65 -10.26 -9.08
C VAL A 80 7.13 -8.92 -9.60
N ASP A 81 6.19 -8.08 -10.00
CA ASP A 81 6.40 -6.68 -10.40
C ASP A 81 5.08 -5.90 -10.32
N TYR A 82 5.14 -4.61 -10.59
CA TYR A 82 3.99 -3.72 -10.69
C TYR A 82 4.27 -2.60 -11.69
N SER A 83 3.21 -1.98 -12.16
CA SER A 83 3.26 -0.80 -13.02
C SER A 83 2.29 0.26 -12.50
N CYS A 84 2.71 1.52 -12.55
CA CYS A 84 1.86 2.67 -12.25
C CYS A 84 1.59 3.46 -13.53
N TYR A 85 0.41 4.01 -13.64
CA TYR A 85 0.06 4.89 -14.75
C TYR A 85 0.94 6.14 -14.75
N ASN A 86 1.61 6.40 -15.85
CA ASN A 86 2.38 7.64 -16.07
C ASN A 86 1.57 8.57 -16.98
N PRO A 87 0.93 9.62 -16.42
CA PRO A 87 0.06 10.48 -17.21
C PRO A 87 0.84 11.29 -18.25
N SER A 88 0.26 11.42 -19.45
CA SER A 88 0.79 12.29 -20.50
C SER A 88 0.89 13.73 -20.01
N LYS A 89 1.91 14.45 -20.48
CA LYS A 89 2.09 15.90 -20.21
C LYS A 89 0.90 16.73 -20.68
N ALA A 90 0.14 16.24 -21.67
CA ALA A 90 -1.09 16.89 -22.15
C ALA A 90 -2.22 16.91 -21.12
N LEU A 91 -2.17 16.03 -20.10
CA LEU A 91 -3.18 15.97 -19.04
C LEU A 91 -2.77 16.75 -17.78
N ARG A 92 -1.68 17.52 -17.83
CA ARG A 92 -1.28 18.40 -16.73
C ARG A 92 -2.36 19.45 -16.48
N SER A 93 -2.62 19.68 -15.21
CA SER A 93 -3.67 20.58 -14.76
C SER A 93 -3.10 21.56 -13.72
N PRO A 94 -2.42 22.63 -14.19
CA PRO A 94 -1.96 23.70 -13.34
C PRO A 94 -3.12 24.29 -12.51
N PHE A 95 -2.81 24.95 -11.41
CA PHE A 95 -3.85 25.51 -10.51
C PHE A 95 -4.74 26.51 -11.23
N SER A 96 -4.18 27.32 -12.14
CA SER A 96 -4.97 28.23 -12.99
C SER A 96 -6.02 27.48 -13.82
N PHE A 97 -5.59 26.43 -14.52
CA PHE A 97 -6.48 25.55 -15.31
C PHE A 97 -7.59 24.90 -14.45
N PHE A 98 -7.20 24.39 -13.27
CA PHE A 98 -8.18 23.83 -12.34
C PHE A 98 -9.20 24.85 -11.89
N MET A 99 -8.76 26.09 -11.62
CA MET A 99 -9.64 27.18 -11.18
C MET A 99 -10.57 27.66 -12.28
N GLU A 100 -10.09 27.78 -13.50
CA GLU A 100 -10.91 28.12 -14.67
C GLU A 100 -12.01 27.08 -14.89
N ASN A 101 -11.68 25.79 -14.85
CA ASN A 101 -12.66 24.72 -14.91
C ASN A 101 -13.69 24.79 -13.77
N SER A 102 -13.23 25.03 -12.55
CA SER A 102 -14.11 25.17 -11.39
C SER A 102 -15.06 26.34 -11.52
N GLU A 103 -14.63 27.44 -12.12
CA GLU A 103 -15.47 28.60 -12.39
C GLU A 103 -16.53 28.32 -13.47
N MET A 104 -16.15 27.64 -14.56
CA MET A 104 -17.08 27.22 -15.61
C MET A 104 -18.17 26.30 -15.09
N ILE A 105 -17.82 25.33 -14.24
CA ILE A 105 -18.76 24.36 -13.68
C ILE A 105 -19.69 25.04 -12.66
N ARG A 106 -19.20 25.98 -11.86
CA ARG A 106 -19.91 26.50 -10.66
C ARG A 106 -20.55 27.86 -10.81
N LYS A 107 -20.77 28.37 -11.96
CA LYS A 107 -21.42 29.68 -12.22
C LYS A 107 -21.64 30.55 -10.97
N ASN A 108 -20.76 31.54 -10.73
CA ASN A 108 -20.89 32.63 -9.72
C ASN A 108 -20.79 32.29 -8.23
N LYS A 109 -20.09 31.25 -7.82
CA LYS A 109 -19.92 30.91 -6.40
C LYS A 109 -18.50 31.28 -5.86
N ARG A 110 -18.22 32.58 -5.83
CA ARG A 110 -16.91 33.17 -5.48
C ARG A 110 -16.28 32.62 -4.16
N LYS A 111 -17.08 32.45 -3.11
CA LYS A 111 -16.58 31.93 -1.81
C LYS A 111 -16.04 30.51 -1.90
N SER A 112 -16.64 29.66 -2.74
CA SER A 112 -16.19 28.30 -2.98
C SER A 112 -14.90 28.27 -3.78
N LEU A 113 -14.75 29.15 -4.77
CA LEU A 113 -13.52 29.31 -5.55
C LEU A 113 -12.37 29.80 -4.66
N GLU A 114 -12.58 30.84 -3.85
CA GLU A 114 -11.58 31.34 -2.89
C GLU A 114 -11.15 30.26 -1.88
N PHE A 115 -12.08 29.39 -1.46
CA PHE A 115 -11.76 28.26 -0.61
C PHE A 115 -10.86 27.25 -1.33
N GLN A 116 -11.18 26.89 -2.58
CA GLN A 116 -10.38 25.96 -3.37
C GLN A 116 -8.98 26.46 -3.65
N ILE A 117 -8.81 27.75 -3.97
CA ILE A 117 -7.49 28.39 -4.13
C ILE A 117 -6.65 28.17 -2.87
N ARG A 118 -7.20 28.53 -1.70
CA ARG A 118 -6.49 28.35 -0.42
C ARG A 118 -6.13 26.88 -0.12
N ILE A 119 -6.96 25.94 -0.55
CA ILE A 119 -6.65 24.51 -0.38
C ILE A 119 -5.53 24.10 -1.32
N LEU A 120 -5.57 24.49 -2.59
CA LEU A 120 -4.52 24.17 -3.56
C LEU A 120 -3.15 24.70 -3.14
N GLU A 121 -3.06 25.95 -2.72
CA GLU A 121 -1.84 26.58 -2.22
C GLU A 121 -1.24 25.83 -1.01
N ARG A 122 -2.08 25.17 -0.20
CA ARG A 122 -1.69 24.46 1.01
C ARG A 122 -1.59 22.96 0.82
N SER A 123 -2.00 22.44 -0.31
CA SER A 123 -2.12 21.02 -0.59
C SER A 123 -0.78 20.28 -0.62
N GLY A 124 0.27 20.96 -1.05
CA GLY A 124 1.56 20.36 -1.37
C GLY A 124 1.62 19.72 -2.75
N LEU A 125 0.58 19.90 -3.57
CA LEU A 125 0.56 19.47 -4.98
C LEU A 125 1.43 20.40 -5.83
N SER A 126 1.93 19.88 -6.95
CA SER A 126 2.60 20.69 -7.98
C SER A 126 1.67 21.05 -9.14
N GLU A 127 2.12 22.01 -9.94
CA GLU A 127 1.48 22.39 -11.21
C GLU A 127 1.53 21.28 -12.28
N GLU A 128 2.26 20.20 -12.02
CA GLU A 128 2.42 19.07 -12.94
C GLU A 128 1.45 17.91 -12.65
N THR A 129 0.57 18.06 -11.64
CA THR A 129 -0.46 17.04 -11.38
C THR A 129 -1.48 16.98 -12.51
N CYS A 130 -2.05 15.79 -12.75
CA CYS A 130 -2.90 15.54 -13.91
C CYS A 130 -4.35 15.23 -13.52
N LEU A 131 -5.30 15.77 -14.29
CA LEU A 131 -6.71 15.43 -14.23
C LEU A 131 -7.12 14.53 -15.42
N ALA A 132 -8.30 13.92 -15.33
CA ALA A 132 -8.84 13.07 -16.36
C ALA A 132 -9.12 13.84 -17.67
N PRO A 133 -9.13 13.15 -18.83
CA PRO A 133 -9.34 13.79 -20.13
C PRO A 133 -10.59 14.67 -20.21
N GLY A 134 -11.68 14.26 -19.52
CA GLY A 134 -12.94 15.00 -19.49
C GLY A 134 -12.82 16.44 -18.98
N PHE A 135 -11.84 16.71 -18.13
CA PHE A 135 -11.58 18.07 -17.61
C PHE A 135 -10.92 19.01 -18.64
N HIS A 136 -10.34 18.44 -19.71
CA HIS A 136 -9.62 19.22 -20.73
C HIS A 136 -10.51 19.70 -21.89
N TYR A 137 -11.83 19.46 -21.82
CA TYR A 137 -12.80 20.06 -22.71
C TYR A 137 -13.28 21.43 -22.19
N ILE A 138 -13.76 22.27 -23.06
CA ILE A 138 -14.36 23.57 -22.75
C ILE A 138 -15.79 23.61 -23.26
N PRO A 139 -16.83 23.56 -22.40
CA PRO A 139 -16.75 23.32 -20.95
C PRO A 139 -16.33 21.88 -20.61
N PRO A 140 -15.87 21.60 -19.37
CA PRO A 140 -15.51 20.25 -18.96
C PRO A 140 -16.66 19.24 -19.13
N LYS A 141 -16.31 18.04 -19.59
CA LYS A 141 -17.25 16.93 -19.80
C LYS A 141 -17.07 15.92 -18.67
N LEU A 142 -18.10 15.78 -17.83
CA LEU A 142 -18.09 14.91 -16.65
C LEU A 142 -19.16 13.83 -16.78
N THR A 143 -19.30 13.25 -17.98
CA THR A 143 -20.32 12.27 -18.30
C THR A 143 -19.89 10.84 -17.92
N MET A 144 -20.84 9.91 -17.95
CA MET A 144 -20.56 8.48 -17.79
C MET A 144 -19.59 7.96 -18.86
N GLU A 145 -19.65 8.49 -20.08
CA GLU A 145 -18.77 8.10 -21.18
C GLU A 145 -17.34 8.59 -20.92
N ASP A 146 -17.16 9.84 -20.48
CA ASP A 146 -15.85 10.38 -20.12
C ASP A 146 -15.24 9.61 -18.93
N ALA A 147 -16.05 9.16 -17.97
CA ALA A 147 -15.62 8.30 -16.88
C ALA A 147 -15.14 6.92 -17.36
N LYS A 148 -15.78 6.34 -18.38
CA LYS A 148 -15.30 5.09 -19.00
C LYS A 148 -14.00 5.31 -19.76
N ILE A 149 -13.86 6.41 -20.50
CA ILE A 149 -12.62 6.78 -21.19
C ILE A 149 -11.49 6.94 -20.19
N GLU A 150 -11.72 7.59 -19.05
CA GLU A 150 -10.76 7.68 -17.96
C GLU A 150 -10.36 6.28 -17.45
N ALA A 151 -11.35 5.42 -17.17
CA ALA A 151 -11.11 4.07 -16.66
C ALA A 151 -10.31 3.22 -17.65
N GLU A 152 -10.66 3.23 -18.93
CA GLU A 152 -9.93 2.53 -19.99
C GLU A 152 -8.48 3.02 -20.08
N LEU A 153 -8.30 4.33 -20.10
CA LEU A 153 -6.99 4.95 -20.20
C LEU A 153 -6.05 4.47 -19.09
N VAL A 154 -6.48 4.60 -17.83
CA VAL A 154 -5.57 4.31 -16.70
C VAL A 154 -5.39 2.82 -16.46
N ILE A 155 -6.45 2.02 -16.63
CA ILE A 155 -6.42 0.58 -16.39
C ILE A 155 -5.63 -0.13 -17.49
N PHE A 156 -5.94 0.15 -18.76
CA PHE A 156 -5.27 -0.55 -19.86
C PHE A 156 -3.79 -0.16 -19.95
N SER A 157 -3.46 1.12 -19.83
CA SER A 157 -2.06 1.56 -19.84
C SER A 157 -1.22 0.88 -18.75
N THR A 158 -1.78 0.68 -17.53
CA THR A 158 -1.04 0.00 -16.46
C THR A 158 -0.89 -1.50 -16.70
N ILE A 159 -1.91 -2.14 -17.27
CA ILE A 159 -1.85 -3.58 -17.59
C ILE A 159 -0.86 -3.81 -18.74
N ASP A 160 -0.92 -3.00 -19.80
CA ASP A 160 -0.02 -3.11 -20.95
C ASP A 160 1.44 -2.96 -20.51
N SER A 161 1.74 -1.93 -19.72
CA SER A 161 3.09 -1.74 -19.16
C SER A 161 3.51 -2.90 -18.23
N LEU A 162 2.59 -3.46 -17.44
CA LEU A 162 2.89 -4.62 -16.59
C LEU A 162 3.19 -5.88 -17.41
N ILE A 163 2.42 -6.13 -18.46
CA ILE A 163 2.61 -7.24 -19.38
C ILE A 163 3.98 -7.11 -20.07
N GLU A 164 4.30 -5.93 -20.59
CA GLU A 164 5.59 -5.65 -21.24
C GLU A 164 6.77 -5.90 -20.30
N LYS A 165 6.70 -5.41 -19.05
CA LYS A 165 7.76 -5.61 -18.03
C LYS A 165 7.95 -7.05 -17.59
N THR A 166 6.91 -7.87 -17.66
CA THR A 166 6.91 -9.19 -16.99
C THR A 166 6.79 -10.36 -17.93
N ASP A 167 6.58 -10.13 -19.25
CA ASP A 167 6.26 -11.16 -20.25
C ASP A 167 5.06 -12.03 -19.82
N LEU A 168 4.16 -11.48 -19.00
CA LEU A 168 2.96 -12.17 -18.53
C LEU A 168 1.94 -12.28 -19.66
N LYS A 169 1.57 -13.50 -20.01
CA LYS A 169 0.52 -13.72 -21.00
C LYS A 169 -0.86 -13.58 -20.36
N PRO A 170 -1.84 -12.96 -21.04
CA PRO A 170 -3.22 -12.89 -20.55
C PRO A 170 -3.81 -14.26 -20.14
N SER A 171 -3.44 -15.33 -20.85
CA SER A 171 -3.82 -16.73 -20.54
C SER A 171 -3.26 -17.24 -19.20
N ASP A 172 -2.18 -16.64 -18.68
CA ASP A 172 -1.53 -17.06 -17.45
C ASP A 172 -2.12 -16.39 -16.19
N ILE A 173 -3.09 -15.50 -16.38
CA ILE A 173 -3.79 -14.81 -15.29
C ILE A 173 -4.91 -15.70 -14.77
N ASP A 174 -4.80 -16.11 -13.50
CA ASP A 174 -5.75 -17.00 -12.84
C ASP A 174 -6.78 -16.24 -12.00
N ILE A 175 -6.37 -15.09 -11.45
CA ILE A 175 -7.16 -14.25 -10.55
C ILE A 175 -7.04 -12.80 -10.99
N LEU A 176 -8.17 -12.10 -11.13
CA LEU A 176 -8.22 -10.68 -11.44
C LEU A 176 -9.04 -9.94 -10.36
N ILE A 177 -8.45 -8.94 -9.76
CA ILE A 177 -9.13 -8.09 -8.77
C ILE A 177 -8.96 -6.64 -9.20
N VAL A 178 -10.07 -5.94 -9.40
CA VAL A 178 -10.07 -4.50 -9.68
C VAL A 178 -10.71 -3.78 -8.51
N ASN A 179 -10.10 -2.72 -8.01
CA ASN A 179 -10.71 -1.86 -7.02
C ASN A 179 -10.83 -0.43 -7.54
N CYS A 180 -12.03 0.11 -7.40
CA CYS A 180 -12.40 1.50 -7.58
C CYS A 180 -13.59 1.78 -6.66
N SER A 181 -13.47 2.77 -5.77
CA SER A 181 -14.45 2.91 -4.69
C SER A 181 -15.72 3.64 -5.13
N VAL A 182 -15.59 4.64 -5.96
CA VAL A 182 -16.69 5.58 -6.27
C VAL A 182 -17.18 5.51 -7.72
N PHE A 183 -16.66 4.57 -8.52
CA PHE A 183 -17.16 4.30 -9.86
C PHE A 183 -17.36 2.79 -10.07
N SER A 184 -18.61 2.38 -10.16
CA SER A 184 -19.01 0.97 -10.32
C SER A 184 -20.04 0.83 -11.45
N PRO A 185 -19.60 0.88 -12.71
CA PRO A 185 -20.51 0.77 -13.86
C PRO A 185 -20.99 -0.67 -14.07
N ALA A 186 -22.01 -0.82 -14.89
CA ALA A 186 -22.44 -2.08 -15.49
C ALA A 186 -22.26 -2.01 -17.02
N PRO A 187 -21.46 -2.94 -17.64
CA PRO A 187 -20.64 -3.99 -17.03
C PRO A 187 -19.53 -3.45 -16.12
N SER A 188 -19.06 -4.30 -15.18
CA SER A 188 -18.04 -3.90 -14.21
C SER A 188 -16.66 -3.62 -14.85
N LEU A 189 -15.80 -2.89 -14.13
CA LEU A 189 -14.40 -2.66 -14.56
C LEU A 189 -13.62 -3.97 -14.78
N VAL A 190 -13.92 -4.99 -13.98
CA VAL A 190 -13.36 -6.35 -14.20
C VAL A 190 -13.82 -6.93 -15.53
N ALA A 191 -15.12 -6.82 -15.87
CA ALA A 191 -15.64 -7.30 -17.15
C ALA A 191 -15.02 -6.55 -18.34
N MET A 192 -14.75 -5.26 -18.18
CA MET A 192 -14.05 -4.43 -19.17
C MET A 192 -12.64 -4.97 -19.46
N VAL A 193 -11.86 -5.31 -18.40
CA VAL A 193 -10.54 -5.91 -18.54
C VAL A 193 -10.61 -7.29 -19.19
N ILE A 194 -11.52 -8.16 -18.74
CA ILE A 194 -11.71 -9.49 -19.32
C ILE A 194 -12.02 -9.38 -20.81
N ASN A 195 -12.89 -8.46 -21.19
CA ASN A 195 -13.24 -8.25 -22.59
C ASN A 195 -12.06 -7.73 -23.41
N LYS A 196 -11.30 -6.75 -22.92
CA LYS A 196 -10.15 -6.15 -23.62
C LYS A 196 -9.06 -7.18 -23.90
N TYR A 197 -8.67 -7.95 -22.89
CA TYR A 197 -7.54 -8.87 -22.97
C TYR A 197 -7.94 -10.31 -23.31
N LYS A 198 -9.22 -10.56 -23.55
CA LYS A 198 -9.75 -11.90 -23.88
C LYS A 198 -9.31 -12.96 -22.90
N LEU A 199 -9.46 -12.63 -21.60
CA LEU A 199 -9.04 -13.53 -20.51
C LEU A 199 -9.87 -14.80 -20.53
N ARG A 200 -9.35 -15.88 -19.91
CA ARG A 200 -10.00 -17.19 -19.90
C ARG A 200 -11.38 -17.14 -19.23
N SER A 201 -12.28 -17.98 -19.68
CA SER A 201 -13.67 -18.04 -19.17
C SER A 201 -13.78 -18.51 -17.73
N ASP A 202 -12.77 -19.24 -17.22
CA ASP A 202 -12.69 -19.77 -15.86
C ASP A 202 -11.93 -18.85 -14.89
N ILE A 203 -11.58 -17.64 -15.31
CA ILE A 203 -10.87 -16.66 -14.48
C ILE A 203 -11.67 -16.28 -13.22
N ARG A 204 -11.01 -16.26 -12.07
CA ARG A 204 -11.61 -15.77 -10.82
C ARG A 204 -11.50 -14.27 -10.76
N SER A 205 -12.63 -13.60 -10.90
CA SER A 205 -12.66 -12.15 -11.03
C SER A 205 -13.49 -11.48 -9.93
N TYR A 206 -12.97 -10.35 -9.40
CA TYR A 206 -13.59 -9.61 -8.30
C TYR A 206 -13.51 -8.11 -8.57
N ASN A 207 -14.64 -7.42 -8.37
CA ASN A 207 -14.70 -5.96 -8.42
C ASN A 207 -14.98 -5.45 -7.00
N LEU A 208 -14.04 -4.70 -6.40
CA LEU A 208 -14.18 -4.14 -5.06
C LEU A 208 -14.57 -2.67 -5.14
N THR A 209 -15.71 -2.32 -4.55
CA THR A 209 -16.25 -0.96 -4.54
C THR A 209 -16.50 -0.49 -3.12
N GLY A 210 -16.60 0.82 -2.88
CA GLY A 210 -16.91 1.40 -1.58
C GLY A 210 -15.85 1.17 -0.48
N MET A 211 -14.64 0.72 -0.83
CA MET A 211 -13.60 0.38 0.14
C MET A 211 -12.69 1.56 0.51
N GLY A 212 -12.78 2.68 -0.23
CA GLY A 212 -11.97 3.88 -0.04
C GLY A 212 -10.50 3.68 -0.44
N CYS A 213 -9.65 4.65 -0.11
CA CYS A 213 -8.24 4.68 -0.51
C CYS A 213 -7.41 3.48 0.03
N SER A 214 -7.92 2.74 1.00
CA SER A 214 -7.25 1.51 1.50
C SER A 214 -7.57 0.26 0.67
N ALA A 215 -8.39 0.37 -0.37
CA ALA A 215 -8.83 -0.74 -1.22
C ALA A 215 -7.68 -1.50 -1.88
N GLY A 216 -6.57 -0.83 -2.21
CA GLY A 216 -5.40 -1.47 -2.80
C GLY A 216 -4.82 -2.57 -1.89
N LEU A 217 -4.63 -2.31 -0.60
CA LEU A 217 -4.15 -3.32 0.34
C LEU A 217 -5.22 -4.37 0.69
N ILE A 218 -6.51 -4.01 0.66
CA ILE A 218 -7.61 -4.99 0.79
C ILE A 218 -7.59 -5.97 -0.39
N SER A 219 -7.35 -5.47 -1.60
CA SER A 219 -7.23 -6.28 -2.82
C SER A 219 -6.01 -7.20 -2.77
N VAL A 220 -4.87 -6.72 -2.26
CA VAL A 220 -3.68 -7.54 -2.02
C VAL A 220 -3.97 -8.65 -1.01
N ASP A 221 -4.72 -8.36 0.06
CA ASP A 221 -5.10 -9.38 1.05
C ASP A 221 -6.05 -10.42 0.45
N LEU A 222 -7.03 -9.99 -0.34
CA LEU A 222 -7.92 -10.89 -1.07
C LEU A 222 -7.13 -11.79 -2.04
N ALA A 223 -6.21 -11.20 -2.82
CA ALA A 223 -5.32 -11.97 -3.70
C ALA A 223 -4.49 -12.98 -2.93
N ARG A 224 -3.93 -12.60 -1.77
CA ARG A 224 -3.19 -13.50 -0.87
C ARG A 224 -4.05 -14.68 -0.42
N ILE A 225 -5.29 -14.43 0.02
CA ILE A 225 -6.22 -15.48 0.47
C ILE A 225 -6.56 -16.43 -0.69
N LEU A 226 -6.84 -15.89 -1.87
CA LEU A 226 -7.13 -16.70 -3.05
C LEU A 226 -5.92 -17.52 -3.49
N LEU A 227 -4.71 -16.95 -3.48
CA LEU A 227 -3.47 -17.66 -3.77
C LEU A 227 -3.13 -18.74 -2.73
N GLN A 228 -3.59 -18.62 -1.46
CA GLN A 228 -3.46 -19.72 -0.48
C GLN A 228 -4.29 -20.95 -0.90
N ASN A 229 -5.50 -20.72 -1.40
CA ASN A 229 -6.44 -21.77 -1.78
C ASN A 229 -6.16 -22.33 -3.17
N HIS A 230 -5.52 -21.56 -4.05
CA HIS A 230 -5.21 -21.94 -5.43
C HIS A 230 -3.69 -22.01 -5.62
N PRO A 231 -3.08 -23.22 -5.63
CA PRO A 231 -1.65 -23.39 -5.86
C PRO A 231 -1.29 -23.08 -7.32
N ASN A 232 -0.03 -22.70 -7.53
CA ASN A 232 0.53 -22.40 -8.86
C ASN A 232 -0.30 -21.40 -9.67
N SER A 233 -0.74 -20.33 -9.02
CA SER A 233 -1.61 -19.31 -9.61
C SER A 233 -0.96 -17.94 -9.64
N ASN A 234 -1.39 -17.15 -10.62
CA ASN A 234 -1.05 -15.74 -10.78
C ASN A 234 -2.28 -14.88 -10.52
N ALA A 235 -2.09 -13.80 -9.80
CA ALA A 235 -3.14 -12.81 -9.53
C ALA A 235 -2.70 -11.43 -10.01
N ILE A 236 -3.59 -10.73 -10.69
CA ILE A 236 -3.44 -9.31 -11.03
C ILE A 236 -4.41 -8.52 -10.16
N VAL A 237 -3.87 -7.53 -9.47
CA VAL A 237 -4.63 -6.54 -8.72
C VAL A 237 -4.49 -5.21 -9.44
N ILE A 238 -5.61 -4.55 -9.71
CA ILE A 238 -5.66 -3.22 -10.31
C ILE A 238 -6.28 -2.28 -9.31
N SER A 239 -5.52 -1.24 -8.96
CA SER A 239 -5.93 -0.20 -8.01
C SER A 239 -6.06 1.13 -8.73
N THR A 240 -7.25 1.72 -8.70
CA THR A 240 -7.52 3.04 -9.29
C THR A 240 -8.67 3.73 -8.57
N GLU A 241 -8.85 5.00 -8.87
CA GLU A 241 -10.04 5.77 -8.54
C GLU A 241 -10.41 6.63 -9.74
N ILE A 242 -11.64 6.50 -10.21
CA ILE A 242 -12.14 7.26 -11.37
C ILE A 242 -12.77 8.55 -10.85
N ILE A 243 -12.14 9.66 -11.17
CA ILE A 243 -12.47 10.97 -10.58
C ILE A 243 -13.54 11.73 -11.34
N THR A 244 -13.67 11.49 -12.65
CA THR A 244 -14.62 12.23 -13.52
C THR A 244 -16.05 12.28 -12.99
N PRO A 245 -16.71 11.15 -12.62
CA PRO A 245 -18.12 11.18 -12.20
C PRO A 245 -18.32 11.65 -10.76
N ASN A 246 -17.24 11.91 -10.03
CA ASN A 246 -17.28 12.24 -8.62
C ASN A 246 -16.81 13.66 -8.31
N TYR A 247 -16.71 14.49 -9.36
CA TYR A 247 -16.41 15.90 -9.19
C TYR A 247 -17.64 16.59 -8.58
N TYR A 248 -17.48 17.09 -7.34
CA TYR A 248 -18.57 17.75 -6.64
C TYR A 248 -18.82 19.15 -7.18
N GLU A 249 -20.03 19.41 -7.59
CA GLU A 249 -20.46 20.68 -8.22
C GLU A 249 -21.06 21.70 -7.21
N GLY A 250 -21.37 21.25 -6.00
CA GLY A 250 -21.98 22.07 -4.94
C GLY A 250 -21.00 22.99 -4.21
N ASN A 251 -21.40 23.47 -3.02
CA ASN A 251 -20.66 24.50 -2.27
C ASN A 251 -20.22 24.10 -0.87
N GLU A 252 -20.52 22.89 -0.44
CA GLU A 252 -20.11 22.41 0.87
C GLU A 252 -18.61 22.26 0.95
N ARG A 253 -17.93 23.00 1.86
CA ARG A 253 -16.46 23.04 1.97
C ARG A 253 -15.84 21.67 2.19
N GLU A 254 -16.50 20.84 2.99
CA GLU A 254 -16.02 19.49 3.32
C GLU A 254 -16.06 18.56 2.11
N MET A 255 -16.94 18.82 1.12
CA MET A 255 -17.07 18.09 -0.14
C MET A 255 -16.20 18.68 -1.28
N LEU A 256 -15.76 19.93 -1.14
CA LEU A 256 -14.85 20.57 -2.11
C LEU A 256 -13.40 20.10 -1.98
N LEU A 257 -13.01 19.60 -0.79
CA LEU A 257 -11.64 19.14 -0.53
C LEU A 257 -11.19 18.01 -1.48
N PRO A 258 -12.00 16.97 -1.73
CA PRO A 258 -11.64 15.93 -2.68
C PRO A 258 -11.31 16.44 -4.07
N ASN A 259 -12.08 17.39 -4.61
CA ASN A 259 -11.83 17.98 -5.93
C ASN A 259 -10.42 18.59 -6.04
N CYS A 260 -9.96 19.23 -4.94
CA CYS A 260 -8.64 19.86 -4.91
C CYS A 260 -7.49 18.84 -4.82
N LEU A 261 -7.70 17.68 -4.22
CA LEU A 261 -6.64 16.73 -3.86
C LEU A 261 -6.54 15.52 -4.79
N PHE A 262 -7.69 14.97 -5.23
CA PHE A 262 -7.69 13.77 -6.07
C PHE A 262 -7.16 14.07 -7.47
N ARG A 263 -6.36 13.14 -7.97
CA ARG A 263 -5.72 13.21 -9.28
C ARG A 263 -5.76 11.86 -9.98
N LEU A 264 -5.58 11.90 -11.28
CA LEU A 264 -5.58 10.74 -12.17
C LEU A 264 -4.45 9.77 -11.81
N GLY A 265 -4.78 8.48 -11.61
CA GLY A 265 -3.78 7.47 -11.31
C GLY A 265 -4.34 6.07 -11.21
N ALA A 266 -3.47 5.10 -11.48
CA ALA A 266 -3.74 3.67 -11.33
C ALA A 266 -2.45 2.89 -11.11
N ALA A 267 -2.58 1.67 -10.58
CA ALA A 267 -1.49 0.71 -10.50
C ALA A 267 -2.00 -0.70 -10.81
N ALA A 268 -1.23 -1.46 -11.57
CA ALA A 268 -1.42 -2.88 -11.80
C ALA A 268 -0.31 -3.67 -11.09
N ILE A 269 -0.69 -4.68 -10.31
CA ILE A 269 0.20 -5.40 -9.40
C ILE A 269 0.14 -6.88 -9.72
N PHE A 270 1.27 -7.48 -10.03
CA PHE A 270 1.40 -8.90 -10.31
C PHE A 270 1.84 -9.68 -9.07
N LEU A 271 0.92 -10.46 -8.52
CA LEU A 271 1.15 -11.35 -7.39
C LEU A 271 1.16 -12.82 -7.85
N SER A 272 2.01 -13.64 -7.26
CA SER A 272 2.08 -15.07 -7.59
C SER A 272 2.50 -15.93 -6.40
N ASN A 273 2.06 -17.18 -6.40
CA ASN A 273 2.57 -18.24 -5.52
C ASN A 273 3.34 -19.31 -6.27
N LYS A 274 3.61 -19.15 -7.58
CA LYS A 274 4.35 -20.09 -8.42
C LYS A 274 5.83 -20.12 -8.01
N ARG A 275 6.40 -21.33 -7.92
CA ARG A 275 7.82 -21.51 -7.55
C ARG A 275 8.78 -20.80 -8.51
N ARG A 276 8.47 -20.78 -9.81
CA ARG A 276 9.29 -20.10 -10.83
C ARG A 276 9.36 -18.61 -10.58
N GLU A 277 8.26 -17.97 -10.14
CA GLU A 277 8.17 -16.55 -9.91
C GLU A 277 8.95 -16.08 -8.67
N ARG A 278 9.19 -16.97 -7.71
CA ARG A 278 9.97 -16.68 -6.49
C ARG A 278 11.34 -16.07 -6.78
N ARG A 279 11.99 -16.53 -7.86
CA ARG A 279 13.38 -16.11 -8.19
C ARG A 279 13.42 -14.70 -8.77
N ARG A 280 12.42 -14.34 -9.58
CA ARG A 280 12.34 -13.04 -10.26
C ARG A 280 11.54 -11.99 -9.49
N ALA A 281 10.75 -12.40 -8.49
CA ALA A 281 9.92 -11.51 -7.71
C ALA A 281 10.74 -10.42 -6.99
N LYS A 282 10.28 -9.19 -7.08
CA LYS A 282 10.88 -8.04 -6.38
C LYS A 282 10.71 -8.18 -4.88
N TYR A 283 9.51 -8.56 -4.42
CA TYR A 283 9.18 -8.62 -3.00
C TYR A 283 8.44 -9.90 -2.61
N LYS A 284 8.56 -10.25 -1.33
CA LYS A 284 7.76 -11.27 -0.67
C LYS A 284 6.84 -10.59 0.34
N LEU A 285 5.56 -10.90 0.32
CA LEU A 285 4.62 -10.47 1.35
C LEU A 285 4.95 -11.20 2.67
N VAL A 286 5.23 -10.42 3.71
CA VAL A 286 5.55 -10.94 5.04
C VAL A 286 4.31 -10.94 5.93
N LYS A 287 3.59 -9.83 5.95
CA LYS A 287 2.40 -9.65 6.79
C LYS A 287 1.45 -8.66 6.15
N ILE A 288 0.17 -8.91 6.34
CA ILE A 288 -0.87 -7.93 6.06
C ILE A 288 -1.82 -7.88 7.25
N VAL A 289 -2.25 -6.68 7.62
CA VAL A 289 -3.16 -6.43 8.75
C VAL A 289 -4.24 -5.47 8.30
N ARG A 290 -5.49 -5.83 8.55
CA ARG A 290 -6.66 -4.99 8.29
C ARG A 290 -7.27 -4.54 9.61
N THR A 291 -7.54 -3.24 9.70
CA THR A 291 -8.21 -2.64 10.85
C THR A 291 -9.41 -1.83 10.36
N HIS A 292 -10.58 -2.09 10.92
CA HIS A 292 -11.84 -1.46 10.56
C HIS A 292 -12.49 -0.82 11.78
N LYS A 293 -12.93 0.42 11.66
CA LYS A 293 -13.55 1.21 12.73
C LYS A 293 -15.02 1.57 12.47
N ALA A 294 -15.64 1.02 11.42
CA ALA A 294 -17.02 1.38 11.04
C ALA A 294 -18.11 0.99 12.05
N SER A 295 -17.78 0.19 13.08
CA SER A 295 -18.72 -0.07 14.17
C SER A 295 -18.96 1.16 15.05
N ASP A 296 -18.09 2.16 14.99
CA ASP A 296 -18.26 3.47 15.61
C ASP A 296 -18.85 4.45 14.59
N GLU A 297 -19.97 5.07 14.93
CA GLU A 297 -20.73 5.96 14.05
C GLU A 297 -19.92 7.18 13.59
N LYS A 298 -19.08 7.73 14.46
CA LYS A 298 -18.20 8.86 14.14
C LYS A 298 -17.14 8.46 13.12
N SER A 299 -16.56 7.28 13.28
CA SER A 299 -15.60 6.71 12.34
C SER A 299 -16.25 6.34 11.00
N TYR A 300 -17.47 5.81 11.03
CA TYR A 300 -18.24 5.49 9.84
C TYR A 300 -18.51 6.73 8.98
N LYS A 301 -18.98 7.82 9.60
CA LYS A 301 -19.29 9.09 8.93
C LYS A 301 -18.09 9.98 8.66
N CYS A 302 -16.88 9.58 9.01
CA CYS A 302 -15.68 10.40 8.86
C CYS A 302 -15.35 10.73 7.41
N ILE A 303 -15.54 9.78 6.51
CA ILE A 303 -15.44 9.93 5.06
C ILE A 303 -16.62 9.18 4.46
N HIS A 304 -17.60 9.87 3.94
CA HIS A 304 -18.74 9.21 3.31
C HIS A 304 -19.33 10.03 2.16
N GLN A 305 -20.05 9.35 1.29
CA GLN A 305 -20.72 9.91 0.15
C GLN A 305 -22.16 10.26 0.55
N GLU A 306 -22.55 11.51 0.33
CA GLU A 306 -23.90 11.99 0.59
C GLU A 306 -24.29 13.11 -0.38
N GLU A 307 -25.54 13.43 -0.46
CA GLU A 307 -26.05 14.61 -1.16
C GLU A 307 -26.03 15.84 -0.25
N ASP A 308 -25.65 17.00 -0.81
CA ASP A 308 -25.82 18.27 -0.13
C ASP A 308 -27.30 18.72 -0.10
N PRO A 309 -27.67 19.80 0.61
CA PRO A 309 -29.05 20.31 0.63
C PRO A 309 -29.60 20.70 -0.75
N GLU A 310 -28.73 20.90 -1.74
CA GLU A 310 -29.10 21.24 -3.13
C GLU A 310 -29.23 19.98 -4.00
N GLY A 311 -28.97 18.77 -3.45
CA GLY A 311 -29.04 17.49 -4.17
C GLY A 311 -27.76 17.13 -4.96
N ASN A 312 -26.65 17.84 -4.74
CA ASN A 312 -25.39 17.51 -5.40
C ASN A 312 -24.66 16.42 -4.60
N LEU A 313 -24.34 15.33 -5.28
CA LEU A 313 -23.62 14.20 -4.70
C LEU A 313 -22.14 14.58 -4.46
N GLY A 314 -21.62 14.35 -3.27
CA GLY A 314 -20.23 14.62 -2.92
C GLY A 314 -19.66 13.65 -1.90
N ILE A 315 -18.32 13.67 -1.75
CA ILE A 315 -17.61 12.92 -0.71
C ILE A 315 -17.23 13.91 0.39
N LYS A 316 -17.85 13.75 1.56
CA LYS A 316 -17.61 14.59 2.72
C LYS A 316 -16.44 14.09 3.54
N LEU A 317 -15.51 14.99 3.88
CA LEU A 317 -14.37 14.74 4.75
C LEU A 317 -14.59 15.47 6.10
N SER A 318 -14.74 14.70 7.17
CA SER A 318 -14.90 15.27 8.52
C SER A 318 -13.63 15.92 9.03
N LYS A 319 -13.78 16.95 9.86
CA LYS A 319 -12.67 17.60 10.60
C LYS A 319 -11.97 16.65 11.58
N ASP A 320 -12.65 15.60 12.01
CA ASP A 320 -12.13 14.58 12.93
C ASP A 320 -11.23 13.54 12.27
N LEU A 321 -11.00 13.66 10.95
CA LEU A 321 -10.23 12.71 10.15
C LEU A 321 -8.86 12.36 10.76
N SER A 322 -8.13 13.35 11.26
CA SER A 322 -6.80 13.14 11.85
C SER A 322 -6.87 12.34 13.15
N VAL A 323 -7.85 12.61 14.00
CA VAL A 323 -8.04 11.91 15.28
C VAL A 323 -8.42 10.47 15.05
N ILE A 324 -9.42 10.23 14.21
CA ILE A 324 -9.92 8.90 13.86
C ILE A 324 -8.82 8.09 13.15
N GLY A 325 -8.07 8.73 12.25
CA GLY A 325 -6.91 8.13 11.57
C GLY A 325 -5.84 7.69 12.56
N GLY A 326 -5.53 8.50 13.57
CA GLY A 326 -4.60 8.18 14.65
C GLY A 326 -5.06 6.98 15.49
N GLU A 327 -6.35 6.90 15.83
CA GLU A 327 -6.92 5.75 16.57
C GLU A 327 -6.90 4.46 15.74
N ALA A 328 -7.22 4.55 14.45
CA ALA A 328 -7.17 3.41 13.55
C ALA A 328 -5.73 2.91 13.35
N LEU A 329 -4.77 3.83 13.20
CA LEU A 329 -3.35 3.52 13.14
C LEU A 329 -2.89 2.82 14.42
N LYS A 330 -3.24 3.35 15.59
CA LYS A 330 -2.89 2.74 16.89
C LYS A 330 -3.39 1.30 16.99
N SER A 331 -4.64 1.04 16.59
CA SER A 331 -5.19 -0.32 16.59
C SER A 331 -4.45 -1.24 15.60
N ASN A 332 -4.07 -0.73 14.44
CA ASN A 332 -3.30 -1.45 13.42
C ASN A 332 -1.89 -1.80 13.93
N ILE A 333 -1.21 -0.84 14.54
CA ILE A 333 0.12 -1.00 15.15
C ILE A 333 0.11 -2.08 16.24
N MET A 334 -0.90 -2.09 17.10
CA MET A 334 -1.03 -3.11 18.15
C MET A 334 -1.14 -4.53 17.59
N THR A 335 -1.73 -4.67 16.42
CA THR A 335 -1.87 -5.97 15.75
C THR A 335 -0.63 -6.37 14.96
N ILE A 336 0.02 -5.43 14.28
CA ILE A 336 1.18 -5.74 13.42
C ILE A 336 2.48 -5.81 14.23
N GLY A 337 2.63 -4.99 15.28
CA GLY A 337 3.85 -4.83 16.06
C GLY A 337 4.46 -6.15 16.54
N PRO A 338 3.70 -7.05 17.19
CA PRO A 338 4.25 -8.32 17.68
C PRO A 338 4.86 -9.22 16.59
N SER A 339 4.45 -9.04 15.34
CA SER A 339 4.92 -9.87 14.22
C SER A 339 6.10 -9.28 13.44
N VAL A 340 6.44 -8.00 13.66
CA VAL A 340 7.45 -7.29 12.85
C VAL A 340 8.54 -6.63 13.66
N LEU A 341 8.24 -6.20 14.89
CA LEU A 341 9.21 -5.52 15.74
C LEU A 341 10.29 -6.47 16.25
N PRO A 342 11.54 -6.00 16.41
CA PRO A 342 12.57 -6.74 17.13
C PRO A 342 12.15 -7.05 18.57
N ALA A 343 12.64 -8.16 19.13
CA ALA A 343 12.32 -8.57 20.50
C ALA A 343 12.64 -7.47 21.54
N SER A 344 13.71 -6.71 21.32
CA SER A 344 14.06 -5.57 22.19
C SER A 344 12.96 -4.53 22.29
N GLU A 345 12.36 -4.14 21.17
CA GLU A 345 11.26 -3.17 21.13
C GLU A 345 9.98 -3.73 21.77
N GLN A 346 9.71 -5.03 21.54
CA GLN A 346 8.58 -5.71 22.16
C GLN A 346 8.72 -5.77 23.68
N LEU A 347 9.91 -6.09 24.18
CA LEU A 347 10.19 -6.15 25.63
C LEU A 347 10.09 -4.76 26.28
N LEU A 348 10.64 -3.71 25.64
CA LEU A 348 10.52 -2.34 26.12
C LEU A 348 9.06 -1.89 26.21
N PHE A 349 8.26 -2.22 25.17
CA PHE A 349 6.84 -1.93 25.17
C PHE A 349 6.11 -2.67 26.29
N LEU A 350 6.33 -3.98 26.43
CA LEU A 350 5.71 -4.79 27.49
C LEU A 350 6.11 -4.26 28.88
N PHE A 351 7.39 -3.97 29.10
CA PHE A 351 7.88 -3.40 30.35
C PHE A 351 7.20 -2.08 30.68
N SER A 352 7.05 -1.18 29.67
CA SER A 352 6.35 0.09 29.87
C SER A 352 4.87 -0.09 30.26
N LEU A 353 4.20 -1.10 29.70
CA LEU A 353 2.81 -1.43 30.07
C LEU A 353 2.70 -1.96 31.50
N ILE A 354 3.65 -2.82 31.90
CA ILE A 354 3.72 -3.37 33.27
C ILE A 354 3.98 -2.24 34.27
N CYS A 355 4.97 -1.38 34.03
CA CYS A 355 5.27 -0.23 34.87
C CYS A 355 4.06 0.70 35.03
N ARG A 356 3.37 0.99 33.91
CA ARG A 356 2.14 1.80 33.93
C ARG A 356 1.03 1.17 34.78
N LYS A 357 0.86 -0.15 34.69
CA LYS A 357 -0.16 -0.87 35.47
C LYS A 357 0.17 -0.93 36.95
N LEU A 358 1.46 -1.11 37.32
CA LEU A 358 1.89 -1.32 38.69
C LEU A 358 2.16 -0.01 39.44
N PHE A 359 2.78 0.98 38.79
CA PHE A 359 3.29 2.17 39.48
C PHE A 359 2.48 3.43 39.18
N ASN A 360 2.18 3.75 37.92
CA ASN A 360 1.47 4.99 37.61
C ASN A 360 0.72 4.93 36.25
N ARG A 361 -0.62 4.95 36.28
CA ARG A 361 -1.46 4.98 35.08
C ARG A 361 -1.31 6.23 34.21
N LYS A 362 -0.75 7.32 34.74
CA LYS A 362 -0.54 8.59 34.00
C LYS A 362 0.71 8.56 33.10
N TRP A 363 1.59 7.56 33.25
CA TRP A 363 2.75 7.46 32.36
C TRP A 363 2.32 7.15 30.94
N ASN A 364 2.90 7.89 30.00
CA ASN A 364 2.71 7.57 28.57
C ASN A 364 3.39 6.23 28.26
N PRO A 365 2.72 5.29 27.59
CA PRO A 365 3.35 4.04 27.21
C PRO A 365 4.49 4.31 26.24
N TYR A 366 5.52 3.47 26.28
CA TYR A 366 6.59 3.48 25.32
C TYR A 366 6.02 3.29 23.91
N ILE A 367 6.43 4.13 22.96
CA ILE A 367 6.08 3.97 21.54
C ILE A 367 7.26 3.27 20.89
N PRO A 368 7.10 2.02 20.40
CA PRO A 368 8.17 1.29 19.75
C PRO A 368 8.74 2.04 18.54
N ASP A 369 10.03 1.91 18.36
CA ASP A 369 10.73 2.48 17.22
C ASP A 369 10.60 1.56 15.99
N PHE A 370 9.68 1.90 15.10
CA PHE A 370 9.42 1.13 13.87
C PHE A 370 10.55 1.26 12.85
N THR A 371 11.43 2.26 12.95
CA THR A 371 12.60 2.39 12.05
C THR A 371 13.61 1.27 12.26
N LYS A 372 13.57 0.60 13.42
CA LYS A 372 14.36 -0.61 13.67
C LYS A 372 13.80 -1.85 12.96
N ALA A 373 12.54 -1.82 12.56
CA ALA A 373 11.87 -2.91 11.87
C ALA A 373 11.82 -2.71 10.35
N PHE A 374 11.74 -1.47 9.89
CA PHE A 374 11.54 -1.13 8.50
C PHE A 374 12.58 -0.13 8.01
N GLU A 375 13.12 -0.37 6.84
CA GLU A 375 14.01 0.54 6.14
C GLU A 375 13.22 1.59 5.35
N HIS A 376 12.01 1.24 4.87
CA HIS A 376 11.20 2.10 3.99
C HIS A 376 9.74 2.14 4.43
N PHE A 377 9.13 3.31 4.23
CA PHE A 377 7.73 3.58 4.55
C PHE A 377 7.02 4.13 3.31
N CYS A 378 5.84 3.58 3.01
CA CYS A 378 4.90 4.14 2.05
C CYS A 378 3.61 4.46 2.80
N ILE A 379 3.30 5.74 2.95
CA ILE A 379 2.14 6.20 3.73
C ILE A 379 1.19 6.92 2.79
N HIS A 380 -0.03 6.43 2.70
CA HIS A 380 -1.06 6.94 1.80
C HIS A 380 -1.02 8.46 1.61
N ALA A 381 -0.75 8.89 0.38
CA ALA A 381 -0.66 10.29 -0.03
C ALA A 381 -2.06 10.94 -0.13
N GLY A 382 -2.86 10.80 0.94
CA GLY A 382 -4.23 11.31 1.00
C GLY A 382 -4.33 12.82 1.08
N GLY A 383 -3.24 13.49 1.49
CA GLY A 383 -3.10 14.92 1.63
C GLY A 383 -2.01 15.26 2.65
N ARG A 384 -1.48 16.47 2.57
CA ARG A 384 -0.36 16.95 3.41
C ARG A 384 -0.60 16.75 4.91
N ALA A 385 -1.82 17.05 5.39
CA ALA A 385 -2.17 16.91 6.81
C ALA A 385 -2.11 15.45 7.28
N VAL A 386 -2.58 14.51 6.45
CA VAL A 386 -2.54 13.07 6.73
C VAL A 386 -1.09 12.59 6.87
N ILE A 387 -0.23 12.95 5.91
CA ILE A 387 1.18 12.58 5.91
C ILE A 387 1.89 13.12 7.16
N ASN A 388 1.65 14.40 7.50
CA ASN A 388 2.27 15.03 8.67
C ASN A 388 1.81 14.37 9.99
N GLU A 389 0.54 14.02 10.10
CA GLU A 389 0.01 13.33 11.29
C GLU A 389 0.62 11.92 11.44
N MET A 390 0.78 11.19 10.35
CA MET A 390 1.44 9.88 10.35
C MET A 390 2.92 10.00 10.73
N GLN A 391 3.63 11.00 10.20
CA GLN A 391 5.01 11.29 10.58
C GLN A 391 5.17 11.52 12.07
N LYS A 392 4.29 12.34 12.66
CA LYS A 392 4.28 12.66 14.09
C LYS A 392 3.99 11.42 14.94
N ASN A 393 2.94 10.67 14.59
CA ASN A 393 2.49 9.50 15.35
C ASN A 393 3.52 8.36 15.33
N LEU A 394 4.23 8.17 14.22
CA LEU A 394 5.26 7.15 14.05
C LEU A 394 6.69 7.65 14.36
N ARG A 395 6.86 8.94 14.67
CA ARG A 395 8.16 9.60 14.91
C ARG A 395 9.15 9.40 13.76
N LEU A 396 8.67 9.51 12.51
CA LEU A 396 9.47 9.30 11.33
C LEU A 396 10.32 10.52 10.99
N SER A 397 11.53 10.29 10.46
CA SER A 397 12.38 11.35 9.91
C SER A 397 11.81 11.93 8.62
N ALA A 398 12.37 13.04 8.17
CA ALA A 398 12.05 13.64 6.88
C ALA A 398 12.31 12.68 5.71
N GLU A 399 13.37 11.88 5.78
CA GLU A 399 13.74 10.90 4.76
C GLU A 399 12.73 9.75 4.66
N HIS A 400 12.20 9.25 5.80
CA HIS A 400 11.20 8.19 5.82
C HIS A 400 9.87 8.62 5.19
N ILE A 401 9.51 9.91 5.31
CA ILE A 401 8.24 10.44 4.80
C ILE A 401 8.36 11.05 3.40
N GLU A 402 9.57 11.21 2.90
CA GLU A 402 9.86 11.82 1.61
C GLU A 402 9.11 11.13 0.45
N PRO A 403 9.07 9.79 0.34
CA PRO A 403 8.35 9.11 -0.74
C PRO A 403 6.87 9.53 -0.82
N SER A 404 6.21 9.64 0.32
CA SER A 404 4.80 10.02 0.41
C SER A 404 4.58 11.50 0.06
N ARG A 405 5.46 12.40 0.52
CA ARG A 405 5.40 13.82 0.19
C ARG A 405 5.67 14.10 -1.29
N MET A 406 6.68 13.44 -1.86
CA MET A 406 7.04 13.61 -3.27
C MET A 406 5.97 13.02 -4.19
N THR A 407 5.36 11.90 -3.80
CA THR A 407 4.22 11.30 -4.52
C THR A 407 3.02 12.23 -4.50
N LEU A 408 2.65 12.79 -3.35
CA LEU A 408 1.59 13.79 -3.26
C LEU A 408 1.89 15.02 -4.14
N HIS A 409 3.12 15.50 -4.10
CA HIS A 409 3.55 16.65 -4.89
C HIS A 409 3.42 16.40 -6.40
N ARG A 410 3.93 15.25 -6.89
CA ARG A 410 4.02 14.97 -8.34
C ARG A 410 2.71 14.44 -8.92
N PHE A 411 2.02 13.56 -8.20
CA PHE A 411 0.85 12.84 -8.72
C PHE A 411 -0.45 13.19 -8.01
N GLY A 412 -0.40 13.92 -6.89
CA GLY A 412 -1.57 14.19 -6.06
C GLY A 412 -2.07 12.96 -5.32
N ASN A 413 -3.32 13.00 -4.86
CA ASN A 413 -3.98 11.86 -4.25
C ASN A 413 -4.57 10.94 -5.34
N THR A 414 -3.89 9.86 -5.66
CA THR A 414 -4.35 8.82 -6.59
C THR A 414 -5.11 7.70 -5.89
N SER A 415 -5.68 7.97 -4.71
CA SER A 415 -6.45 7.03 -3.89
C SER A 415 -5.68 5.74 -3.56
N SER A 416 -6.25 4.59 -3.88
CA SER A 416 -5.73 3.26 -3.54
C SER A 416 -4.43 2.89 -4.27
N SER A 417 -4.07 3.60 -5.33
CA SER A 417 -2.83 3.37 -6.09
C SER A 417 -1.61 4.13 -5.52
N SER A 418 -1.79 5.14 -4.67
CA SER A 418 -0.71 6.03 -4.21
C SER A 418 0.51 5.31 -3.61
N LEU A 419 0.29 4.24 -2.84
CA LEU A 419 1.36 3.46 -2.19
C LEU A 419 2.32 2.82 -3.19
N TRP A 420 1.87 2.54 -4.41
CA TRP A 420 2.68 1.96 -5.47
C TRP A 420 3.56 3.01 -6.14
N TYR A 421 3.08 4.25 -6.28
CA TYR A 421 3.90 5.39 -6.72
C TYR A 421 4.99 5.72 -5.71
N GLU A 422 4.71 5.58 -4.41
CA GLU A 422 5.68 5.76 -3.33
C GLU A 422 6.76 4.67 -3.34
N LEU A 423 6.35 3.41 -3.55
CA LEU A 423 7.29 2.30 -3.70
C LEU A 423 8.18 2.49 -4.93
N SER A 424 7.58 2.93 -6.05
CA SER A 424 8.31 3.26 -7.26
C SER A 424 9.29 4.41 -7.07
N TYR A 425 8.94 5.42 -6.26
CA TYR A 425 9.87 6.50 -5.88
C TYR A 425 11.12 5.95 -5.18
N ILE A 426 10.94 5.09 -4.19
CA ILE A 426 12.04 4.48 -3.43
C ILE A 426 12.94 3.65 -4.36
N GLU A 427 12.33 2.86 -5.26
CA GLU A 427 13.05 2.10 -6.28
C GLU A 427 13.84 3.01 -7.22
N SER A 428 13.20 4.02 -7.81
CA SER A 428 13.81 4.96 -8.76
C SER A 428 14.93 5.80 -8.13
N LYS A 429 14.87 6.05 -6.81
CA LYS A 429 15.97 6.66 -6.04
C LYS A 429 17.13 5.71 -5.74
N GLY A 430 17.08 4.45 -6.18
CA GLY A 430 18.13 3.46 -5.91
C GLY A 430 18.28 3.11 -4.42
N ARG A 431 17.26 3.38 -3.60
CA ARG A 431 17.32 3.16 -2.14
C ARG A 431 17.00 1.72 -1.76
N MET A 432 16.29 0.98 -2.63
CA MET A 432 15.82 -0.37 -2.35
C MET A 432 16.92 -1.40 -2.47
N LYS A 433 17.22 -2.11 -1.38
CA LYS A 433 18.26 -3.14 -1.32
C LYS A 433 17.67 -4.48 -0.93
N LYS A 434 18.30 -5.57 -1.38
CA LYS A 434 17.92 -6.94 -0.99
C LYS A 434 17.88 -7.08 0.54
N GLY A 435 16.77 -7.61 1.04
CA GLY A 435 16.51 -7.83 2.46
C GLY A 435 15.87 -6.64 3.18
N ASP A 436 15.72 -5.48 2.52
CA ASP A 436 15.02 -4.34 3.11
C ASP A 436 13.55 -4.68 3.35
N MET A 437 13.01 -4.09 4.40
CA MET A 437 11.61 -4.23 4.78
C MET A 437 10.88 -2.93 4.45
N VAL A 438 9.78 -3.04 3.74
CA VAL A 438 8.90 -1.93 3.38
C VAL A 438 7.60 -2.06 4.15
N TRP A 439 7.16 -0.98 4.77
CA TRP A 439 5.85 -0.90 5.40
C TRP A 439 4.95 0.05 4.61
N GLN A 440 3.91 -0.51 3.97
CA GLN A 440 2.84 0.24 3.34
C GLN A 440 1.69 0.43 4.33
N ILE A 441 1.23 1.68 4.50
CA ILE A 441 0.13 2.07 5.39
C ILE A 441 -0.93 2.78 4.57
N ALA A 442 -2.09 2.14 4.41
CA ALA A 442 -3.24 2.68 3.72
C ALA A 442 -4.33 3.14 4.69
N LEU A 443 -4.88 4.31 4.45
CA LEU A 443 -6.03 4.84 5.17
C LEU A 443 -7.21 4.96 4.20
N GLY A 444 -8.43 4.71 4.66
CA GLY A 444 -9.60 4.77 3.78
C GLY A 444 -10.91 4.94 4.53
N SER A 445 -11.96 5.26 3.76
CA SER A 445 -13.32 5.45 4.28
C SER A 445 -13.83 4.26 5.09
N GLY A 446 -14.71 4.55 6.04
CA GLY A 446 -15.37 3.56 6.81
C GLY A 446 -15.05 3.39 8.31
N PHE A 447 -14.07 3.89 9.05
CA PHE A 447 -12.72 4.26 8.68
C PHE A 447 -11.81 3.02 8.74
N LYS A 448 -10.81 2.95 7.88
CA LYS A 448 -9.91 1.78 7.84
C LYS A 448 -8.46 2.21 7.88
N CYS A 449 -7.63 1.39 8.57
CA CYS A 449 -6.17 1.46 8.48
C CYS A 449 -5.66 0.05 8.14
N ASN A 450 -5.04 -0.11 6.98
CA ASN A 450 -4.52 -1.38 6.53
C ASN A 450 -3.01 -1.28 6.32
N SER A 451 -2.30 -2.32 6.71
CA SER A 451 -0.84 -2.40 6.58
C SER A 451 -0.43 -3.62 5.79
N ALA A 452 0.53 -3.45 4.88
CA ALA A 452 1.25 -4.55 4.24
C ALA A 452 2.74 -4.41 4.47
N VAL A 453 3.39 -5.50 4.83
CA VAL A 453 4.83 -5.57 5.04
C VAL A 453 5.45 -6.44 3.96
N TRP A 454 6.38 -5.86 3.24
CA TRP A 454 7.10 -6.52 2.16
C TRP A 454 8.58 -6.65 2.49
N LYS A 455 9.16 -7.79 2.10
CA LYS A 455 10.60 -8.00 2.14
C LYS A 455 11.14 -7.97 0.73
N CYS A 456 12.13 -7.14 0.47
CA CYS A 456 12.79 -7.06 -0.82
C CYS A 456 13.64 -8.32 -1.06
N ASN A 457 13.36 -9.05 -2.16
CA ASN A 457 14.03 -10.30 -2.47
C ASN A 457 15.36 -10.10 -3.21
N ARG A 458 15.46 -9.04 -4.01
CA ARG A 458 16.65 -8.70 -4.79
C ARG A 458 16.86 -7.19 -4.79
N SER A 459 18.08 -6.74 -4.96
CA SER A 459 18.35 -5.31 -5.19
C SER A 459 17.69 -4.87 -6.48
N ILE A 460 17.10 -3.69 -6.48
CA ILE A 460 16.47 -3.09 -7.65
C ILE A 460 17.54 -2.26 -8.37
N GLU A 461 17.75 -2.54 -9.62
CA GLU A 461 18.68 -1.80 -10.48
C GLU A 461 18.06 -0.46 -10.89
N THR A 462 18.88 0.56 -11.01
CA THR A 462 18.50 1.89 -11.49
C THR A 462 19.27 2.22 -12.77
N PRO A 463 18.67 2.92 -13.74
CA PRO A 463 17.30 3.49 -13.71
C PRO A 463 16.22 2.40 -13.77
N VAL A 464 15.03 2.72 -13.25
CA VAL A 464 13.84 1.86 -13.36
C VAL A 464 13.10 2.24 -14.64
N ASP A 465 13.27 1.44 -15.67
CA ASP A 465 12.66 1.69 -16.98
C ASP A 465 11.13 1.58 -16.93
N GLY A 466 10.46 2.48 -17.65
CA GLY A 466 9.00 2.52 -17.78
C GLY A 466 8.27 2.78 -16.45
N GLY A 467 8.94 3.41 -15.47
CA GLY A 467 8.34 3.81 -14.20
C GLY A 467 7.67 5.19 -14.27
N PRO A 468 6.75 5.52 -13.34
CA PRO A 468 6.07 6.81 -13.35
C PRO A 468 7.01 7.98 -13.00
N TRP A 469 8.19 7.69 -12.48
CA TRP A 469 9.22 8.65 -12.09
C TRP A 469 10.34 8.82 -13.11
N GLU A 470 10.38 8.03 -14.18
CA GLU A 470 11.46 7.99 -15.14
C GLU A 470 11.84 9.39 -15.67
N ASP A 471 10.86 10.18 -16.07
CA ASP A 471 11.08 11.53 -16.65
C ASP A 471 11.47 12.60 -15.64
N CYS A 472 11.41 12.33 -14.34
CA CYS A 472 11.46 13.41 -13.35
C CYS A 472 12.19 13.10 -12.05
N ILE A 473 12.65 11.87 -11.83
CA ILE A 473 13.24 11.45 -10.54
C ILE A 473 14.45 12.32 -10.14
N ASP A 474 15.24 12.78 -11.12
CA ASP A 474 16.43 13.60 -10.87
C ASP A 474 16.10 14.97 -10.26
N ARG A 475 14.87 15.48 -10.51
CA ARG A 475 14.40 16.75 -9.94
C ARG A 475 13.94 16.63 -8.48
N TYR A 476 13.73 15.41 -7.99
CA TYR A 476 13.25 15.13 -6.65
C TYR A 476 14.41 14.71 -5.73
N PRO A 477 14.36 14.99 -4.40
CA PRO A 477 13.25 15.68 -3.71
C PRO A 477 13.22 17.18 -3.99
N VAL A 478 12.01 17.74 -4.00
CA VAL A 478 11.79 19.19 -4.06
C VAL A 478 11.45 19.74 -2.68
N HIS A 479 11.79 21.00 -2.43
CA HIS A 479 11.34 21.68 -1.23
C HIS A 479 9.88 22.12 -1.39
N ILE A 480 9.00 21.60 -0.52
CA ILE A 480 7.59 22.01 -0.47
C ILE A 480 7.46 23.05 0.64
N PRO A 481 7.14 24.31 0.32
CA PRO A 481 7.06 25.38 1.32
C PRO A 481 6.11 25.04 2.47
N GLU A 482 6.51 25.38 3.68
CA GLU A 482 5.60 25.35 4.82
C GLU A 482 4.59 26.47 4.71
N VAL A 483 3.32 26.14 4.96
CA VAL A 483 2.27 27.16 4.95
C VAL A 483 2.30 27.89 6.26
N VAL A 484 2.64 29.15 6.23
CA VAL A 484 2.51 30.06 7.38
C VAL A 484 1.03 30.17 7.73
N LYS A 485 0.67 29.84 8.97
CA LYS A 485 -0.65 30.18 9.49
C LYS A 485 -0.70 31.70 9.62
N LEU A 486 -1.43 32.35 8.73
CA LEU A 486 -1.84 33.74 8.91
C LEU A 486 -2.95 33.81 9.96
#